data_7a9307de6a7384e37b026ec922129539
#
_entry.id   7a9307de6a7384e37b026ec922129539
#
_cell.length_a   1.000
_cell.length_b   1.000
_cell.length_c   1.000
_cell.angle_alpha   90.00
_cell.angle_beta   90.00
_cell.angle_gamma   90.00
#
_symmetry.space_group_name_H-M   'P 1'
#
loop_
_entity.id
_entity.type
_entity.pdbx_description
1 polymer ?
#
loop_
_entity_poly.entity_id
_entity_poly.type
_entity_poly.pdbx_seq_one_letter_code
_entity_poly.pdbx_strand_id
1 'polypeptide(L)'
;MERISQNLKKLRMQKKLTQEQVAEALGVSSQTISRWECNTTYPDVMLLPEIARLYCVTIDDLFQENTQSYDNYAQRLASVYEITGKPEDYINANYEFNKLKQTDEYTLKDNLKHGMIHLSMSLSCKQLAAQCFQQIIDLCEKEDNVSPDNKTYWSARYHSIYLSVSNGQSEAVCRKQKERTNMYADNYMEWTVLIYAYYYSGKNEEAYAAFRNALEKFTDKWELYMVAGYVCKALKRYEEALEYCTKAYELSDEYMDALYTKVFCLQEMGDYSQAYTIWQQIIKKLKKEGFDVEAQREEKRAQSCLEKIKTI
;
A
#
# COMPACT_ATOMS: atom_id res chain seq x y z
N MET A 1 -15.72 42.31 -5.01
CA MET A 1 -14.40 42.72 -5.53
C MET A 1 -13.49 43.31 -4.45
N GLU A 2 -14.02 43.96 -3.42
CA GLU A 2 -13.23 44.46 -2.28
C GLU A 2 -12.47 43.38 -1.49
N ARG A 3 -12.97 42.13 -1.48
CA ARG A 3 -12.41 41.04 -0.69
C ARG A 3 -11.02 40.59 -1.15
N ILE A 4 -10.75 40.48 -2.46
CA ILE A 4 -9.44 40.08 -2.94
C ILE A 4 -8.35 41.06 -2.45
N SER A 5 -8.59 42.34 -2.52
CA SER A 5 -7.63 43.38 -2.06
C SER A 5 -7.32 43.26 -0.58
N GLN A 6 -8.36 43.03 0.23
CA GLN A 6 -8.21 42.82 1.69
C GLN A 6 -7.43 41.52 1.96
N ASN A 7 -7.72 40.42 1.22
CA ASN A 7 -7.04 39.14 1.37
C ASN A 7 -5.58 39.24 0.95
N LEU A 8 -5.25 39.89 -0.16
CA LEU A 8 -3.86 40.09 -0.59
C LEU A 8 -3.02 40.74 0.50
N LYS A 9 -3.53 41.84 1.08
CA LYS A 9 -2.86 42.55 2.19
C LYS A 9 -2.75 41.65 3.43
N LYS A 10 -3.82 40.96 3.82
CA LYS A 10 -3.85 40.04 4.99
C LYS A 10 -2.85 38.91 4.83
N LEU A 11 -2.85 38.23 3.69
CA LEU A 11 -1.96 37.11 3.40
C LEU A 11 -0.49 37.53 3.37
N ARG A 12 -0.17 38.68 2.75
CA ARG A 12 1.18 39.25 2.81
C ARG A 12 1.65 39.47 4.24
N MET A 13 0.78 40.08 5.08
CA MET A 13 1.10 40.32 6.49
C MET A 13 1.29 39.03 7.28
N GLN A 14 0.46 38.00 7.04
CA GLN A 14 0.61 36.67 7.64
C GLN A 14 1.95 36.02 7.29
N LYS A 15 2.41 36.19 6.06
CA LYS A 15 3.72 35.69 5.57
C LYS A 15 4.87 36.64 6.00
N LYS A 16 4.59 37.76 6.68
CA LYS A 16 5.58 38.76 7.10
C LYS A 16 6.40 39.32 5.93
N LEU A 17 5.79 39.41 4.74
CA LEU A 17 6.44 39.96 3.55
C LEU A 17 6.19 41.46 3.41
N THR A 18 7.18 42.19 2.85
CA THR A 18 6.96 43.59 2.44
C THR A 18 6.33 43.62 1.04
N GLN A 19 5.78 44.80 0.66
CA GLN A 19 5.24 44.97 -0.71
C GLN A 19 6.32 44.83 -1.76
N GLU A 20 7.57 45.22 -1.46
CA GLU A 20 8.73 45.07 -2.34
C GLU A 20 9.07 43.59 -2.55
N GLN A 21 9.08 42.78 -1.50
CA GLN A 21 9.35 41.34 -1.59
C GLN A 21 8.30 40.60 -2.42
N VAL A 22 7.03 40.96 -2.26
CA VAL A 22 5.94 40.40 -3.07
C VAL A 22 6.07 40.84 -4.52
N ALA A 23 6.42 42.11 -4.75
CA ALA A 23 6.61 42.65 -6.10
C ALA A 23 7.77 41.92 -6.84
N GLU A 24 8.89 41.73 -6.16
CA GLU A 24 10.04 40.97 -6.67
C GLU A 24 9.64 39.53 -7.03
N ALA A 25 8.95 38.84 -6.11
CA ALA A 25 8.52 37.44 -6.32
C ALA A 25 7.55 37.29 -7.51
N LEU A 26 6.71 38.30 -7.78
CA LEU A 26 5.72 38.26 -8.86
C LEU A 26 6.17 39.01 -10.14
N GLY A 27 7.38 39.57 -10.17
CA GLY A 27 7.91 40.30 -11.33
C GLY A 27 7.14 41.58 -11.66
N VAL A 28 6.58 42.28 -10.64
CA VAL A 28 5.81 43.52 -10.80
C VAL A 28 6.43 44.66 -9.97
N SER A 29 5.89 45.87 -10.07
CA SER A 29 6.35 46.97 -9.22
C SER A 29 5.67 46.97 -7.85
N SER A 30 6.35 47.47 -6.79
CA SER A 30 5.77 47.65 -5.46
C SER A 30 4.53 48.54 -5.47
N GLN A 31 4.50 49.53 -6.38
CA GLN A 31 3.32 50.36 -6.60
C GLN A 31 2.13 49.57 -7.13
N THR A 32 2.37 48.54 -7.94
CA THR A 32 1.33 47.64 -8.43
C THR A 32 0.72 46.84 -7.27
N ILE A 33 1.54 46.29 -6.38
CA ILE A 33 1.08 45.59 -5.17
C ILE A 33 0.27 46.53 -4.30
N SER A 34 0.76 47.75 -4.07
CA SER A 34 0.03 48.78 -3.28
C SER A 34 -1.34 49.09 -3.86
N ARG A 35 -1.45 49.22 -5.21
CA ARG A 35 -2.74 49.46 -5.90
C ARG A 35 -3.71 48.30 -5.74
N TRP A 36 -3.22 47.05 -5.80
CA TRP A 36 -4.06 45.87 -5.56
C TRP A 36 -4.60 45.84 -4.13
N GLU A 37 -3.72 46.08 -3.15
CA GLU A 37 -4.10 46.07 -1.72
C GLU A 37 -5.01 47.24 -1.33
N CYS A 38 -4.92 48.37 -2.05
CA CYS A 38 -5.79 49.55 -1.87
C CYS A 38 -7.06 49.49 -2.73
N ASN A 39 -7.36 48.40 -3.41
CA ASN A 39 -8.52 48.20 -4.26
C ASN A 39 -8.63 49.21 -5.42
N THR A 40 -7.49 49.76 -5.87
CA THR A 40 -7.42 50.70 -6.99
C THR A 40 -7.37 49.99 -8.33
N THR A 41 -6.65 48.86 -8.38
CA THR A 41 -6.56 47.94 -9.53
C THR A 41 -6.58 46.52 -9.02
N TYR A 42 -6.71 45.55 -9.94
CA TYR A 42 -6.70 44.11 -9.60
C TYR A 42 -5.52 43.42 -10.30
N PRO A 43 -5.05 42.27 -9.75
CA PRO A 43 -4.11 41.41 -10.44
C PRO A 43 -4.67 40.95 -11.78
N ASP A 44 -3.79 40.76 -12.77
CA ASP A 44 -4.13 40.03 -13.98
C ASP A 44 -4.51 38.58 -13.65
N VAL A 45 -5.50 38.06 -14.34
CA VAL A 45 -5.98 36.69 -14.13
C VAL A 45 -4.85 35.66 -14.29
N MET A 46 -3.88 35.93 -15.16
CA MET A 46 -2.72 35.07 -15.39
C MET A 46 -1.74 35.07 -14.21
N LEU A 47 -1.76 36.07 -13.34
CA LEU A 47 -0.94 36.14 -12.12
C LEU A 47 -1.61 35.47 -10.91
N LEU A 48 -2.90 35.21 -10.94
CA LEU A 48 -3.62 34.61 -9.82
C LEU A 48 -3.03 33.28 -9.35
N PRO A 49 -2.60 32.34 -10.23
CA PRO A 49 -1.95 31.11 -9.82
C PRO A 49 -0.62 31.34 -9.06
N GLU A 50 0.18 32.31 -9.49
CA GLU A 50 1.46 32.65 -8.86
C GLU A 50 1.25 33.32 -7.49
N ILE A 51 0.28 34.22 -7.40
CA ILE A 51 -0.15 34.86 -6.14
C ILE A 51 -0.64 33.80 -5.15
N ALA A 52 -1.50 32.88 -5.60
CA ALA A 52 -2.02 31.80 -4.77
C ALA A 52 -0.88 30.89 -4.28
N ARG A 53 0.09 30.59 -5.15
CA ARG A 53 1.29 29.81 -4.79
C ARG A 53 2.18 30.55 -3.79
N LEU A 54 2.45 31.83 -4.01
CA LEU A 54 3.27 32.66 -3.11
C LEU A 54 2.67 32.70 -1.70
N TYR A 55 1.36 32.85 -1.59
CA TYR A 55 0.67 32.91 -0.31
C TYR A 55 0.25 31.55 0.23
N CYS A 56 0.52 30.45 -0.48
CA CYS A 56 0.13 29.08 -0.10
C CYS A 56 -1.38 28.94 0.15
N VAL A 57 -2.19 29.47 -0.76
CA VAL A 57 -3.66 29.42 -0.76
C VAL A 57 -4.20 28.94 -2.11
N THR A 58 -5.50 28.71 -2.24
CA THR A 58 -6.15 28.51 -3.54
C THR A 58 -6.43 29.84 -4.22
N ILE A 59 -6.69 29.82 -5.54
CA ILE A 59 -7.21 31.00 -6.22
C ILE A 59 -8.57 31.38 -5.61
N ASP A 60 -9.44 30.42 -5.30
CA ASP A 60 -10.73 30.64 -4.67
C ASP A 60 -10.60 31.30 -3.29
N ASP A 61 -9.59 30.88 -2.50
CA ASP A 61 -9.31 31.48 -1.20
C ASP A 61 -9.02 32.99 -1.29
N LEU A 62 -8.46 33.46 -2.41
CA LEU A 62 -8.22 34.90 -2.61
C LEU A 62 -9.52 35.71 -2.58
N PHE A 63 -10.65 35.07 -2.84
CA PHE A 63 -11.99 35.70 -2.94
C PHE A 63 -12.90 35.37 -1.76
N GLN A 64 -12.52 34.45 -0.85
CA GLN A 64 -13.33 33.98 0.27
C GLN A 64 -13.11 34.81 1.55
N GLU A 65 -14.06 34.70 2.50
CA GLU A 65 -13.91 35.22 3.87
C GLU A 65 -13.01 34.29 4.70
N ASN A 66 -12.26 34.89 5.65
CA ASN A 66 -11.43 34.13 6.60
C ASN A 66 -10.28 33.30 6.01
N THR A 67 -9.76 33.68 4.87
CA THR A 67 -8.61 33.03 4.26
C THR A 67 -7.39 33.08 5.20
N GLN A 68 -6.74 31.93 5.36
CA GLN A 68 -5.48 31.76 6.10
C GLN A 68 -4.46 31.08 5.18
N SER A 69 -3.21 31.54 5.26
CA SER A 69 -2.12 30.88 4.55
C SER A 69 -1.66 29.64 5.30
N TYR A 70 -1.30 28.60 4.56
CA TYR A 70 -0.57 27.45 5.09
C TYR A 70 0.93 27.79 5.28
N ASP A 71 1.64 26.99 6.07
CA ASP A 71 3.08 27.22 6.29
C ASP A 71 3.85 27.17 4.96
N ASN A 72 3.49 26.22 4.09
CA ASN A 72 4.02 26.09 2.74
C ASN A 72 2.99 25.52 1.76
N TYR A 73 3.36 25.48 0.47
CA TYR A 73 2.47 25.05 -0.60
C TYR A 73 2.14 23.54 -0.56
N ALA A 74 3.07 22.69 -0.08
CA ALA A 74 2.84 21.26 0.09
C ALA A 74 1.74 20.99 1.14
N GLN A 75 1.77 21.69 2.29
CA GLN A 75 0.71 21.57 3.31
C GLN A 75 -0.65 22.04 2.79
N ARG A 76 -0.67 23.06 1.97
CA ARG A 76 -1.91 23.52 1.33
C ARG A 76 -2.49 22.43 0.41
N LEU A 77 -1.67 21.81 -0.46
CA LEU A 77 -2.13 20.73 -1.34
C LEU A 77 -2.58 19.51 -0.54
N ALA A 78 -1.89 19.18 0.55
CA ALA A 78 -2.32 18.13 1.47
C ALA A 78 -3.73 18.40 2.04
N SER A 79 -4.03 19.64 2.40
CA SER A 79 -5.36 20.02 2.88
C SER A 79 -6.43 19.90 1.79
N VAL A 80 -6.09 20.19 0.52
CA VAL A 80 -7.01 19.95 -0.61
C VAL A 80 -7.32 18.45 -0.72
N TYR A 81 -6.29 17.61 -0.68
CA TYR A 81 -6.48 16.16 -0.70
C TYR A 81 -7.33 15.64 0.46
N GLU A 82 -7.13 16.16 1.67
CA GLU A 82 -7.95 15.77 2.84
C GLU A 82 -9.45 16.10 2.66
N ILE A 83 -9.77 17.17 1.92
CA ILE A 83 -11.15 17.56 1.62
C ILE A 83 -11.73 16.74 0.46
N THR A 84 -10.95 16.56 -0.61
CA THR A 84 -11.44 15.97 -1.86
C THR A 84 -11.35 14.44 -1.88
N GLY A 85 -10.35 13.87 -1.22
CA GLY A 85 -10.00 12.44 -1.29
C GLY A 85 -9.54 11.98 -2.68
N LYS A 86 -9.33 12.90 -3.63
CA LYS A 86 -9.00 12.55 -5.02
C LYS A 86 -7.54 12.12 -5.17
N PRO A 87 -7.27 11.03 -5.91
CA PRO A 87 -5.89 10.56 -6.16
C PRO A 87 -4.98 11.63 -6.79
N GLU A 88 -5.51 12.48 -7.68
CA GLU A 88 -4.75 13.54 -8.33
C GLU A 88 -4.24 14.56 -7.31
N ASP A 89 -5.05 14.92 -6.32
CA ASP A 89 -4.68 15.87 -5.27
C ASP A 89 -3.63 15.27 -4.34
N TYR A 90 -3.70 13.95 -4.06
CA TYR A 90 -2.64 13.24 -3.36
C TYR A 90 -1.32 13.26 -4.14
N ILE A 91 -1.34 12.99 -5.44
CA ILE A 91 -0.13 13.00 -6.28
C ILE A 91 0.53 14.37 -6.25
N ASN A 92 -0.26 15.44 -6.40
CA ASN A 92 0.22 16.81 -6.36
C ASN A 92 0.83 17.18 -5.01
N ALA A 93 0.16 16.83 -3.90
CA ALA A 93 0.67 17.06 -2.55
C ALA A 93 1.98 16.29 -2.30
N ASN A 94 2.01 15.01 -2.66
CA ASN A 94 3.19 14.15 -2.50
C ASN A 94 4.39 14.67 -3.31
N TYR A 95 4.16 15.14 -4.52
CA TYR A 95 5.22 15.73 -5.37
C TYR A 95 5.84 16.97 -4.70
N GLU A 96 5.03 17.90 -4.19
CA GLU A 96 5.54 19.12 -3.55
C GLU A 96 6.21 18.82 -2.19
N PHE A 97 5.73 17.83 -1.41
CA PHE A 97 6.47 17.40 -0.20
C PHE A 97 7.82 16.78 -0.54
N ASN A 98 7.92 15.96 -1.58
CA ASN A 98 9.19 15.36 -2.00
C ASN A 98 10.17 16.42 -2.50
N LYS A 99 9.69 17.47 -3.15
CA LYS A 99 10.49 18.62 -3.55
C LYS A 99 10.96 19.43 -2.34
N LEU A 100 10.05 19.73 -1.41
CA LEU A 100 10.37 20.46 -0.17
C LEU A 100 11.37 19.67 0.70
N LYS A 101 11.28 18.35 0.73
CA LYS A 101 12.18 17.46 1.48
C LYS A 101 13.66 17.56 1.02
N GLN A 102 13.91 18.07 -0.18
CA GLN A 102 15.28 18.29 -0.69
C GLN A 102 15.86 19.64 -0.27
N THR A 103 15.12 20.44 0.51
CA THR A 103 15.51 21.74 1.03
C THR A 103 15.66 21.70 2.55
N ASP A 104 16.33 22.69 3.12
CA ASP A 104 16.46 22.86 4.57
C ASP A 104 15.16 23.39 5.23
N GLU A 105 14.12 23.68 4.44
CA GLU A 105 12.84 24.19 4.90
C GLU A 105 11.85 23.07 5.34
N TYR A 106 12.18 21.80 5.08
CA TYR A 106 11.31 20.66 5.44
C TYR A 106 11.33 20.40 6.95
N THR A 107 10.20 20.64 7.59
CA THR A 107 10.03 20.56 9.06
C THR A 107 9.49 19.22 9.52
N LEU A 108 9.55 18.95 10.83
CA LEU A 108 8.88 17.78 11.46
C LEU A 108 7.36 17.81 11.24
N LYS A 109 6.76 19.01 11.20
CA LYS A 109 5.33 19.19 10.92
C LYS A 109 4.99 18.79 9.50
N ASP A 110 5.86 19.10 8.53
CA ASP A 110 5.70 18.65 7.14
C ASP A 110 5.83 17.15 7.02
N ASN A 111 6.79 16.54 7.73
CA ASN A 111 6.96 15.09 7.74
C ASN A 111 5.72 14.38 8.32
N LEU A 112 5.16 14.88 9.40
CA LEU A 112 3.91 14.35 9.97
C LEU A 112 2.75 14.48 8.97
N LYS A 113 2.55 15.66 8.38
CA LYS A 113 1.47 15.89 7.41
C LYS A 113 1.63 15.00 6.16
N HIS A 114 2.86 14.87 5.66
CA HIS A 114 3.19 13.97 4.55
C HIS A 114 2.86 12.51 4.88
N GLY A 115 3.22 12.06 6.08
CA GLY A 115 2.84 10.72 6.58
C GLY A 115 1.31 10.53 6.66
N MET A 116 0.59 11.55 7.10
CA MET A 116 -0.88 11.48 7.20
C MET A 116 -1.56 11.32 5.84
N ILE A 117 -1.12 12.03 4.79
CA ILE A 117 -1.70 11.85 3.45
C ILE A 117 -1.38 10.47 2.87
N HIS A 118 -0.19 9.90 3.14
CA HIS A 118 0.13 8.52 2.75
C HIS A 118 -0.78 7.51 3.45
N LEU A 119 -1.03 7.69 4.75
CA LEU A 119 -1.93 6.82 5.50
C LEU A 119 -3.36 6.90 4.96
N SER A 120 -3.87 8.11 4.74
CA SER A 120 -5.20 8.34 4.18
C SER A 120 -5.37 7.68 2.81
N MET A 121 -4.39 7.84 1.91
CA MET A 121 -4.41 7.20 0.59
C MET A 121 -4.37 5.68 0.68
N SER A 122 -3.54 5.12 1.59
CA SER A 122 -3.48 3.69 1.83
C SER A 122 -4.82 3.10 2.28
N LEU A 123 -5.52 3.79 3.18
CA LEU A 123 -6.85 3.39 3.66
C LEU A 123 -7.89 3.44 2.53
N SER A 124 -7.88 4.48 1.71
CA SER A 124 -8.77 4.61 0.56
C SER A 124 -8.54 3.49 -0.47
N CYS A 125 -7.27 3.17 -0.78
CA CYS A 125 -6.91 2.08 -1.68
C CYS A 125 -7.38 0.72 -1.14
N LYS A 126 -7.24 0.45 0.17
CA LYS A 126 -7.73 -0.78 0.80
C LYS A 126 -9.25 -0.90 0.69
N GLN A 127 -9.99 0.19 0.88
CA GLN A 127 -11.44 0.21 0.75
C GLN A 127 -11.90 -0.09 -0.68
N LEU A 128 -11.26 0.54 -1.68
CA LEU A 128 -11.55 0.27 -3.10
C LEU A 128 -11.23 -1.18 -3.47
N ALA A 129 -10.10 -1.72 -3.01
CA ALA A 129 -9.75 -3.12 -3.22
C ALA A 129 -10.80 -4.06 -2.62
N ALA A 130 -11.26 -3.79 -1.40
CA ALA A 130 -12.33 -4.59 -0.77
C ALA A 130 -13.63 -4.56 -1.57
N GLN A 131 -14.02 -3.41 -2.13
CA GLN A 131 -15.19 -3.29 -3.00
C GLN A 131 -15.04 -4.13 -4.28
N CYS A 132 -13.87 -4.07 -4.95
CA CYS A 132 -13.59 -4.87 -6.14
C CYS A 132 -13.67 -6.38 -5.83
N PHE A 133 -13.07 -6.84 -4.74
CA PHE A 133 -13.13 -8.25 -4.35
C PHE A 133 -14.55 -8.68 -4.00
N GLN A 134 -15.31 -7.84 -3.29
CA GLN A 134 -16.70 -8.14 -2.96
C GLN A 134 -17.56 -8.26 -4.21
N GLN A 135 -17.39 -7.40 -5.21
CA GLN A 135 -18.12 -7.51 -6.48
C GLN A 135 -17.85 -8.85 -7.19
N ILE A 136 -16.59 -9.32 -7.20
CA ILE A 136 -16.25 -10.64 -7.77
C ILE A 136 -16.97 -11.75 -7.00
N ILE A 137 -16.93 -11.70 -5.66
CA ILE A 137 -17.55 -12.68 -4.78
C ILE A 137 -19.06 -12.71 -5.03
N ASP A 138 -19.74 -11.56 -5.02
CA ASP A 138 -21.19 -11.46 -5.22
C ASP A 138 -21.63 -11.95 -6.61
N LEU A 139 -20.79 -11.74 -7.63
CA LEU A 139 -21.09 -12.23 -9.00
C LEU A 139 -20.99 -13.75 -9.09
N CYS A 140 -19.96 -14.34 -8.46
CA CYS A 140 -19.72 -15.78 -8.52
C CYS A 140 -20.63 -16.58 -7.57
N GLU A 141 -21.00 -16.03 -6.42
CA GLU A 141 -21.87 -16.70 -5.42
C GLU A 141 -23.37 -16.72 -5.79
N LYS A 142 -23.75 -16.23 -6.99
CA LYS A 142 -25.10 -16.44 -7.52
C LYS A 142 -25.37 -17.91 -7.85
N GLU A 143 -24.33 -18.69 -8.03
CA GLU A 143 -24.37 -20.14 -8.19
C GLU A 143 -23.99 -20.80 -6.86
N ASP A 144 -24.75 -21.81 -6.43
CA ASP A 144 -24.40 -22.61 -5.25
C ASP A 144 -23.09 -23.37 -5.51
N ASN A 145 -22.15 -23.30 -4.55
CA ASN A 145 -20.88 -24.03 -4.55
C ASN A 145 -19.96 -23.72 -5.76
N VAL A 146 -19.30 -22.58 -5.71
CA VAL A 146 -18.33 -22.18 -6.77
C VAL A 146 -17.23 -23.22 -6.96
N SER A 147 -16.98 -23.56 -8.23
CA SER A 147 -15.93 -24.53 -8.61
C SER A 147 -14.57 -24.21 -8.01
N PRO A 148 -13.81 -25.21 -7.51
CA PRO A 148 -12.41 -25.04 -7.11
C PRO A 148 -11.50 -24.44 -8.18
N ASP A 149 -11.83 -24.64 -9.46
CA ASP A 149 -11.03 -24.16 -10.59
C ASP A 149 -11.25 -22.65 -10.89
N ASN A 150 -12.22 -21.99 -10.25
CA ASN A 150 -12.43 -20.56 -10.42
C ASN A 150 -11.36 -19.74 -9.66
N LYS A 151 -10.17 -19.64 -10.25
CA LYS A 151 -9.02 -18.93 -9.67
C LYS A 151 -9.32 -17.47 -9.29
N THR A 152 -10.12 -16.77 -10.09
CA THR A 152 -10.48 -15.37 -9.86
C THR A 152 -11.31 -15.22 -8.57
N TYR A 153 -12.31 -16.06 -8.39
CA TYR A 153 -13.14 -16.08 -7.19
C TYR A 153 -12.31 -16.37 -5.93
N TRP A 154 -11.50 -17.43 -5.95
CA TRP A 154 -10.72 -17.83 -4.79
C TRP A 154 -9.66 -16.79 -4.44
N SER A 155 -9.03 -16.18 -5.44
CA SER A 155 -8.12 -15.06 -5.22
C SER A 155 -8.83 -13.88 -4.54
N ALA A 156 -10.03 -13.50 -5.00
CA ALA A 156 -10.82 -12.45 -4.38
C ALA A 156 -11.18 -12.80 -2.92
N ARG A 157 -11.52 -14.07 -2.62
CA ARG A 157 -11.80 -14.57 -1.28
C ARG A 157 -10.59 -14.40 -0.34
N TYR A 158 -9.39 -14.81 -0.77
CA TYR A 158 -8.17 -14.67 0.05
C TYR A 158 -7.86 -13.22 0.39
N HIS A 159 -7.90 -12.35 -0.61
CA HIS A 159 -7.61 -10.94 -0.40
C HIS A 159 -8.68 -10.24 0.44
N SER A 160 -9.95 -10.60 0.28
CA SER A 160 -11.05 -10.09 1.12
C SER A 160 -10.85 -10.48 2.59
N ILE A 161 -10.46 -11.73 2.87
CA ILE A 161 -10.14 -12.18 4.23
C ILE A 161 -8.96 -11.40 4.80
N TYR A 162 -7.86 -11.27 4.05
CA TYR A 162 -6.70 -10.49 4.47
C TYR A 162 -7.08 -9.04 4.85
N LEU A 163 -7.87 -8.37 4.01
CA LEU A 163 -8.33 -7.01 4.28
C LEU A 163 -9.23 -6.94 5.52
N SER A 164 -10.17 -7.87 5.67
CA SER A 164 -11.09 -7.91 6.81
C SER A 164 -10.35 -8.14 8.13
N VAL A 165 -9.38 -9.05 8.14
CA VAL A 165 -8.51 -9.29 9.30
C VAL A 165 -7.67 -8.05 9.62
N SER A 166 -7.08 -7.41 8.61
CA SER A 166 -6.29 -6.18 8.79
C SER A 166 -7.13 -5.01 9.34
N ASN A 167 -8.44 -5.05 9.18
CA ASN A 167 -9.40 -4.11 9.74
C ASN A 167 -9.97 -4.53 11.11
N GLY A 168 -9.35 -5.52 11.77
CA GLY A 168 -9.73 -5.96 13.12
C GLY A 168 -10.91 -6.92 13.21
N GLN A 169 -11.35 -7.50 12.09
CA GLN A 169 -12.53 -8.39 12.04
C GLN A 169 -12.18 -9.88 12.16
N SER A 170 -11.03 -10.23 12.74
CA SER A 170 -10.48 -11.59 12.79
C SER A 170 -11.46 -12.64 13.28
N GLU A 171 -12.13 -12.41 14.41
CA GLU A 171 -13.06 -13.38 15.01
C GLU A 171 -14.28 -13.64 14.12
N ALA A 172 -14.88 -12.58 13.57
CA ALA A 172 -16.04 -12.68 12.70
C ALA A 172 -15.72 -13.44 11.41
N VAL A 173 -14.54 -13.14 10.82
CA VAL A 173 -14.05 -13.79 9.59
C VAL A 173 -13.80 -15.28 9.84
N CYS A 174 -13.08 -15.65 10.90
CA CYS A 174 -12.80 -17.04 11.22
C CYS A 174 -14.08 -17.83 11.46
N ARG A 175 -15.03 -17.29 12.22
CA ARG A 175 -16.32 -17.94 12.48
C ARG A 175 -17.11 -18.16 11.20
N LYS A 176 -17.32 -17.10 10.40
CA LYS A 176 -18.05 -17.19 9.12
C LYS A 176 -17.42 -18.20 8.18
N GLN A 177 -16.08 -18.18 8.07
CA GLN A 177 -15.38 -19.10 7.18
C GLN A 177 -15.47 -20.54 7.68
N LYS A 178 -15.40 -20.79 8.99
CA LYS A 178 -15.60 -22.14 9.56
C LYS A 178 -16.99 -22.69 9.27
N GLU A 179 -18.02 -21.88 9.42
CA GLU A 179 -19.41 -22.26 9.09
C GLU A 179 -19.52 -22.63 7.60
N ARG A 180 -18.93 -21.83 6.73
CA ARG A 180 -18.92 -22.06 5.29
C ARG A 180 -18.13 -23.32 4.92
N THR A 181 -16.97 -23.55 5.51
CA THR A 181 -16.17 -24.77 5.29
C THR A 181 -16.93 -26.03 5.72
N ASN A 182 -17.72 -25.97 6.79
CA ASN A 182 -18.59 -27.08 7.20
C ASN A 182 -19.73 -27.32 6.19
N MET A 183 -20.27 -26.28 5.59
CA MET A 183 -21.33 -26.38 4.57
C MET A 183 -20.83 -27.00 3.27
N TYR A 184 -19.60 -26.66 2.87
CA TYR A 184 -18.98 -27.11 1.62
C TYR A 184 -17.72 -27.97 1.90
N ALA A 185 -17.85 -28.93 2.82
CA ALA A 185 -16.71 -29.71 3.34
C ALA A 185 -15.97 -30.54 2.29
N ASP A 186 -16.58 -30.79 1.12
CA ASP A 186 -15.99 -31.51 0.00
C ASP A 186 -15.30 -30.59 -1.02
N ASN A 187 -15.26 -29.28 -0.76
CA ASN A 187 -14.52 -28.30 -1.54
C ASN A 187 -13.21 -27.95 -0.82
N TYR A 188 -12.07 -28.43 -1.31
CA TYR A 188 -10.76 -28.19 -0.69
C TYR A 188 -10.37 -26.71 -0.63
N MET A 189 -10.90 -25.88 -1.52
CA MET A 189 -10.63 -24.45 -1.52
C MET A 189 -11.26 -23.73 -0.31
N GLU A 190 -12.42 -24.19 0.18
CA GLU A 190 -12.99 -23.65 1.42
C GLU A 190 -12.12 -23.96 2.64
N TRP A 191 -11.49 -25.13 2.68
CA TRP A 191 -10.48 -25.45 3.70
C TRP A 191 -9.24 -24.57 3.58
N THR A 192 -8.75 -24.37 2.35
CA THR A 192 -7.61 -23.49 2.10
C THR A 192 -7.89 -22.07 2.58
N VAL A 193 -9.08 -21.53 2.29
CA VAL A 193 -9.54 -20.21 2.75
C VAL A 193 -9.67 -20.16 4.28
N LEU A 194 -10.14 -21.22 4.94
CA LEU A 194 -10.21 -21.30 6.40
C LEU A 194 -8.82 -21.24 7.05
N ILE A 195 -7.86 -21.98 6.47
CA ILE A 195 -6.48 -21.97 6.95
C ILE A 195 -5.88 -20.58 6.82
N TYR A 196 -6.11 -19.87 5.69
CA TYR A 196 -5.69 -18.47 5.53
C TYR A 196 -6.36 -17.54 6.53
N ALA A 197 -7.65 -17.73 6.82
CA ALA A 197 -8.37 -16.92 7.81
C ALA A 197 -7.75 -17.03 9.20
N TYR A 198 -7.41 -18.25 9.63
CA TYR A 198 -6.72 -18.47 10.89
C TYR A 198 -5.28 -17.92 10.84
N TYR A 199 -4.53 -18.17 9.77
CA TYR A 199 -3.16 -17.70 9.59
C TYR A 199 -3.05 -16.18 9.68
N TYR A 200 -3.87 -15.44 8.91
CA TYR A 200 -3.86 -13.98 8.96
C TYR A 200 -4.35 -13.43 10.31
N SER A 201 -5.17 -14.17 11.03
CA SER A 201 -5.63 -13.83 12.38
C SER A 201 -4.60 -14.15 13.47
N GLY A 202 -3.42 -14.69 13.13
CA GLY A 202 -2.40 -15.12 14.08
C GLY A 202 -2.72 -16.42 14.83
N LYS A 203 -3.81 -17.11 14.46
CA LYS A 203 -4.27 -18.38 15.06
C LYS A 203 -3.60 -19.57 14.36
N ASN A 204 -2.26 -19.65 14.49
CA ASN A 204 -1.47 -20.55 13.67
C ASN A 204 -1.64 -22.03 14.06
N GLU A 205 -1.94 -22.36 15.33
CA GLU A 205 -2.21 -23.75 15.74
C GLU A 205 -3.57 -24.21 15.21
N GLU A 206 -4.61 -23.35 15.23
CA GLU A 206 -5.91 -23.63 14.63
C GLU A 206 -5.80 -23.77 13.11
N ALA A 207 -4.96 -22.95 12.47
CA ALA A 207 -4.65 -23.08 11.03
C ALA A 207 -4.01 -24.44 10.72
N TYR A 208 -3.04 -24.87 11.53
CA TYR A 208 -2.38 -26.16 11.37
C TYR A 208 -3.34 -27.33 11.60
N ALA A 209 -4.22 -27.24 12.62
CA ALA A 209 -5.23 -28.26 12.86
C ALA A 209 -6.25 -28.35 11.69
N ALA A 210 -6.68 -27.21 11.14
CA ALA A 210 -7.55 -27.19 9.97
C ALA A 210 -6.88 -27.83 8.73
N PHE A 211 -5.61 -27.57 8.53
CA PHE A 211 -4.83 -28.22 7.46
C PHE A 211 -4.77 -29.75 7.65
N ARG A 212 -4.47 -30.21 8.84
CA ARG A 212 -4.44 -31.66 9.14
C ARG A 212 -5.79 -32.33 8.85
N ASN A 213 -6.89 -31.69 9.24
CA ASN A 213 -8.24 -32.20 8.93
C ASN A 213 -8.52 -32.21 7.42
N ALA A 214 -8.08 -31.20 6.68
CA ALA A 214 -8.23 -31.16 5.23
C ALA A 214 -7.45 -32.30 4.53
N LEU A 215 -6.25 -32.63 5.03
CA LEU A 215 -5.44 -33.71 4.47
C LEU A 215 -6.06 -35.11 4.58
N GLU A 216 -7.00 -35.33 5.48
CA GLU A 216 -7.73 -36.62 5.55
C GLU A 216 -8.53 -36.89 4.27
N LYS A 217 -8.90 -35.83 3.53
CA LYS A 217 -9.69 -35.92 2.30
C LYS A 217 -8.90 -35.52 1.04
N PHE A 218 -7.98 -34.60 1.14
CA PHE A 218 -7.36 -33.92 -0.02
C PHE A 218 -5.84 -33.98 0.05
N THR A 219 -5.24 -35.07 -0.44
CA THR A 219 -3.80 -35.33 -0.37
C THR A 219 -3.00 -34.82 -1.58
N ASP A 220 -3.68 -34.37 -2.64
CA ASP A 220 -3.10 -34.01 -3.94
C ASP A 220 -3.29 -32.53 -4.31
N LYS A 221 -3.70 -31.68 -3.36
CA LYS A 221 -3.98 -30.25 -3.59
C LYS A 221 -2.82 -29.38 -3.13
N TRP A 222 -2.08 -28.85 -4.07
CA TRP A 222 -0.88 -28.04 -3.79
C TRP A 222 -1.17 -26.79 -2.95
N GLU A 223 -2.36 -26.19 -3.10
CA GLU A 223 -2.78 -25.00 -2.36
C GLU A 223 -2.81 -25.24 -0.84
N LEU A 224 -3.26 -26.44 -0.42
CA LEU A 224 -3.25 -26.82 0.99
C LEU A 224 -1.83 -26.94 1.53
N TYR A 225 -0.92 -27.54 0.78
CA TYR A 225 0.48 -27.65 1.19
C TYR A 225 1.17 -26.29 1.21
N MET A 226 0.83 -25.41 0.27
CA MET A 226 1.44 -24.08 0.22
C MET A 226 1.05 -23.25 1.46
N VAL A 227 -0.23 -23.21 1.83
CA VAL A 227 -0.67 -22.49 3.02
C VAL A 227 -0.15 -23.14 4.30
N ALA A 228 -0.01 -24.48 4.34
CA ALA A 228 0.63 -25.19 5.46
C ALA A 228 2.10 -24.77 5.64
N GLY A 229 2.83 -24.60 4.52
CA GLY A 229 4.19 -24.05 4.55
C GLY A 229 4.26 -22.67 5.22
N TYR A 230 3.32 -21.79 4.92
CA TYR A 230 3.24 -20.48 5.60
C TYR A 230 2.91 -20.60 7.10
N VAL A 231 2.00 -21.49 7.46
CA VAL A 231 1.60 -21.75 8.85
C VAL A 231 2.76 -22.33 9.64
N CYS A 232 3.44 -23.36 9.13
CA CYS A 232 4.61 -23.98 9.79
C CYS A 232 5.76 -22.97 9.93
N LYS A 233 6.00 -22.13 8.92
CA LYS A 233 6.97 -21.03 9.02
C LYS A 233 6.60 -20.06 10.17
N ALA A 234 5.34 -19.68 10.32
CA ALA A 234 4.89 -18.82 11.40
C ALA A 234 5.01 -19.47 12.78
N LEU A 235 4.84 -20.80 12.85
CA LEU A 235 5.06 -21.61 14.05
C LEU A 235 6.55 -21.93 14.32
N LYS A 236 7.47 -21.47 13.45
CA LYS A 236 8.90 -21.78 13.47
C LYS A 236 9.23 -23.27 13.34
N ARG A 237 8.34 -24.05 12.75
CA ARG A 237 8.50 -25.46 12.39
C ARG A 237 9.10 -25.53 10.99
N TYR A 238 10.36 -25.10 10.86
CA TYR A 238 10.96 -24.83 9.55
C TYR A 238 11.16 -26.09 8.71
N GLU A 239 11.51 -27.23 9.33
CA GLU A 239 11.65 -28.52 8.63
C GLU A 239 10.31 -28.94 7.99
N GLU A 240 9.22 -28.91 8.75
CA GLU A 240 7.87 -29.21 8.20
C GLU A 240 7.48 -28.22 7.12
N ALA A 241 7.82 -26.93 7.27
CA ALA A 241 7.56 -25.92 6.24
C ALA A 241 8.30 -26.23 4.93
N LEU A 242 9.56 -26.70 5.01
CA LEU A 242 10.36 -27.12 3.85
C LEU A 242 9.73 -28.32 3.15
N GLU A 243 9.27 -29.31 3.91
CA GLU A 243 8.58 -30.50 3.35
C GLU A 243 7.30 -30.12 2.63
N TYR A 244 6.42 -29.31 3.26
CA TYR A 244 5.16 -28.88 2.63
C TYR A 244 5.38 -27.96 1.44
N CYS A 245 6.33 -27.04 1.48
CA CYS A 245 6.67 -26.21 0.31
C CYS A 245 7.26 -27.06 -0.82
N THR A 246 8.04 -28.10 -0.52
CA THR A 246 8.53 -29.03 -1.55
C THR A 246 7.36 -29.76 -2.20
N LYS A 247 6.43 -30.29 -1.40
CA LYS A 247 5.23 -30.95 -1.91
C LYS A 247 4.34 -30.02 -2.74
N ALA A 248 4.15 -28.78 -2.27
CA ALA A 248 3.41 -27.77 -3.02
C ALA A 248 4.07 -27.49 -4.40
N TYR A 249 5.39 -27.36 -4.42
CA TYR A 249 6.15 -27.08 -5.64
C TYR A 249 6.04 -28.22 -6.66
N GLU A 250 6.14 -29.47 -6.18
CA GLU A 250 6.01 -30.67 -7.03
C GLU A 250 4.61 -30.84 -7.62
N LEU A 251 3.56 -30.51 -6.86
CA LEU A 251 2.17 -30.66 -7.28
C LEU A 251 1.65 -29.49 -8.14
N SER A 252 2.30 -28.33 -8.10
CA SER A 252 1.79 -27.07 -8.65
C SER A 252 2.40 -26.64 -9.98
N ASP A 253 3.10 -27.51 -10.68
CA ASP A 253 3.87 -27.12 -11.87
C ASP A 253 4.82 -25.93 -11.58
N GLU A 254 5.59 -26.07 -10.51
CA GLU A 254 6.65 -25.15 -10.11
C GLU A 254 6.18 -23.76 -9.57
N TYR A 255 5.17 -23.71 -8.69
CA TYR A 255 4.72 -22.46 -8.07
C TYR A 255 5.81 -21.75 -7.29
N MET A 256 6.17 -20.54 -7.72
CA MET A 256 7.36 -19.80 -7.26
C MET A 256 7.35 -19.45 -5.76
N ASP A 257 6.19 -19.15 -5.17
CA ASP A 257 6.11 -18.77 -3.75
C ASP A 257 6.59 -19.88 -2.81
N ALA A 258 6.51 -21.14 -3.26
CA ALA A 258 7.07 -22.26 -2.52
C ALA A 258 8.60 -22.14 -2.36
N LEU A 259 9.31 -21.73 -3.42
CA LEU A 259 10.75 -21.52 -3.38
C LEU A 259 11.12 -20.33 -2.48
N TYR A 260 10.39 -19.22 -2.55
CA TYR A 260 10.62 -18.08 -1.66
C TYR A 260 10.43 -18.45 -0.19
N THR A 261 9.39 -19.24 0.12
CA THR A 261 9.15 -19.69 1.48
C THR A 261 10.26 -20.61 1.98
N LYS A 262 10.75 -21.52 1.12
CA LYS A 262 11.90 -22.41 1.42
C LYS A 262 13.17 -21.60 1.73
N VAL A 263 13.48 -20.60 0.89
CA VAL A 263 14.64 -19.71 1.14
C VAL A 263 14.54 -19.06 2.50
N PHE A 264 13.36 -18.50 2.84
CA PHE A 264 13.17 -17.87 4.15
C PHE A 264 13.42 -18.85 5.29
N CYS A 265 12.82 -20.05 5.24
CA CYS A 265 13.01 -21.06 6.29
C CYS A 265 14.49 -21.47 6.44
N LEU A 266 15.20 -21.70 5.34
CA LEU A 266 16.62 -22.04 5.37
C LEU A 266 17.50 -20.92 5.95
N GLN A 267 17.18 -19.66 5.66
CA GLN A 267 17.88 -18.52 6.24
C GLN A 267 17.68 -18.42 7.75
N GLU A 268 16.45 -18.67 8.23
CA GLU A 268 16.14 -18.70 9.66
C GLU A 268 16.82 -19.87 10.39
N MET A 269 17.02 -21.00 9.71
CA MET A 269 17.78 -22.15 10.20
C MET A 269 19.30 -21.94 10.14
N GLY A 270 19.78 -20.87 9.48
CA GLY A 270 21.20 -20.61 9.26
C GLY A 270 21.83 -21.37 8.09
N ASP A 271 21.06 -22.14 7.32
CA ASP A 271 21.55 -22.85 6.13
C ASP A 271 21.57 -21.94 4.90
N TYR A 272 22.49 -20.99 4.93
CA TYR A 272 22.67 -20.03 3.84
C TYR A 272 23.16 -20.69 2.55
N SER A 273 23.78 -21.87 2.61
CA SER A 273 24.28 -22.60 1.45
C SER A 273 23.12 -23.16 0.62
N GLN A 274 22.19 -23.86 1.26
CA GLN A 274 20.98 -24.33 0.59
C GLN A 274 20.07 -23.16 0.15
N ALA A 275 19.94 -22.12 0.98
CA ALA A 275 19.18 -20.92 0.63
C ALA A 275 19.73 -20.26 -0.66
N TYR A 276 21.06 -20.14 -0.79
CA TYR A 276 21.70 -19.62 -1.99
C TYR A 276 21.41 -20.48 -3.23
N THR A 277 21.44 -21.80 -3.08
CA THR A 277 21.11 -22.73 -4.19
C THR A 277 19.69 -22.50 -4.69
N ILE A 278 18.72 -22.33 -3.79
CA ILE A 278 17.33 -22.03 -4.18
C ILE A 278 17.21 -20.65 -4.80
N TRP A 279 17.94 -19.63 -4.31
CA TRP A 279 18.00 -18.32 -4.96
C TRP A 279 18.45 -18.44 -6.43
N GLN A 280 19.46 -19.26 -6.73
CA GLN A 280 19.89 -19.46 -8.11
C GLN A 280 18.80 -20.11 -8.99
N GLN A 281 17.98 -21.01 -8.42
CA GLN A 281 16.82 -21.58 -9.13
C GLN A 281 15.78 -20.50 -9.47
N ILE A 282 15.43 -19.65 -8.48
CA ILE A 282 14.50 -18.54 -8.67
C ILE A 282 14.98 -17.59 -9.76
N ILE A 283 16.23 -17.14 -9.67
CA ILE A 283 16.85 -16.21 -10.63
C ILE A 283 16.86 -16.80 -12.04
N LYS A 284 17.23 -18.08 -12.17
CA LYS A 284 17.24 -18.77 -13.46
C LYS A 284 15.84 -18.82 -14.08
N LYS A 285 14.81 -19.10 -13.26
CA LYS A 285 13.42 -19.16 -13.72
C LYS A 285 12.93 -17.78 -14.15
N LEU A 286 13.16 -16.74 -13.36
CA LEU A 286 12.78 -15.36 -13.70
C LEU A 286 13.42 -14.91 -15.03
N LYS A 287 14.70 -15.17 -15.24
CA LYS A 287 15.39 -14.85 -16.50
C LYS A 287 14.80 -15.63 -17.70
N LYS A 288 14.48 -16.91 -17.50
CA LYS A 288 13.86 -17.73 -18.55
C LYS A 288 12.47 -17.18 -18.97
N GLU A 289 11.74 -16.60 -18.04
CA GLU A 289 10.41 -16.03 -18.25
C GLU A 289 10.46 -14.54 -18.69
N GLY A 290 11.65 -13.94 -18.81
CA GLY A 290 11.85 -12.55 -19.26
C GLY A 290 11.66 -11.49 -18.15
N PHE A 291 11.67 -11.88 -16.88
CA PHE A 291 11.57 -10.98 -15.72
C PHE A 291 12.97 -10.53 -15.25
N ASP A 292 13.70 -9.82 -16.11
CA ASP A 292 15.10 -9.44 -15.84
C ASP A 292 15.26 -8.46 -14.66
N VAL A 293 14.32 -7.54 -14.48
CA VAL A 293 14.36 -6.57 -13.38
C VAL A 293 14.17 -7.28 -12.03
N GLU A 294 13.22 -8.19 -11.95
CA GLU A 294 12.97 -9.03 -10.78
C GLU A 294 14.18 -9.93 -10.51
N ALA A 295 14.74 -10.55 -11.53
CA ALA A 295 15.93 -11.38 -11.41
C ALA A 295 17.12 -10.58 -10.82
N GLN A 296 17.38 -9.35 -11.28
CA GLN A 296 18.42 -8.49 -10.72
C GLN A 296 18.19 -8.14 -9.25
N ARG A 297 16.93 -7.94 -8.85
CA ARG A 297 16.58 -7.72 -7.44
C ARG A 297 16.89 -8.94 -6.59
N GLU A 298 16.56 -10.14 -7.08
CA GLU A 298 16.80 -11.38 -6.35
C GLU A 298 18.30 -11.77 -6.34
N GLU A 299 19.08 -11.38 -7.34
CA GLU A 299 20.55 -11.49 -7.32
C GLU A 299 21.18 -10.75 -6.15
N LYS A 300 20.69 -9.54 -5.83
CA LYS A 300 21.16 -8.78 -4.65
C LYS A 300 20.84 -9.49 -3.34
N ARG A 301 19.67 -10.15 -3.25
CA ARG A 301 19.29 -10.95 -2.07
C ARG A 301 20.14 -12.22 -1.94
N ALA A 302 20.41 -12.90 -3.05
CA ALA A 302 21.31 -14.06 -3.09
C ALA A 302 22.73 -13.68 -2.67
N GLN A 303 23.23 -12.50 -3.06
CA GLN A 303 24.55 -12.01 -2.66
C GLN A 303 24.69 -11.88 -1.13
N SER A 304 23.63 -11.44 -0.44
CA SER A 304 23.61 -11.40 1.02
C SER A 304 23.78 -12.78 1.69
N CYS A 305 23.26 -13.85 1.07
CA CYS A 305 23.52 -15.22 1.53
C CYS A 305 25.00 -15.61 1.34
N LEU A 306 25.60 -15.25 0.21
CA LEU A 306 27.02 -15.52 -0.06
C LEU A 306 27.96 -14.81 0.96
N GLU A 307 27.63 -13.59 1.34
CA GLU A 307 28.39 -12.86 2.36
C GLU A 307 28.33 -13.56 3.71
N LYS A 308 27.15 -14.07 4.11
CA LYS A 308 26.99 -14.83 5.35
C LYS A 308 27.72 -16.18 5.33
N ILE A 309 27.75 -16.89 4.18
CA ILE A 309 28.51 -18.13 4.02
C ILE A 309 30.03 -17.90 4.23
N LYS A 310 30.55 -16.74 3.80
CA LYS A 310 31.97 -16.40 3.92
C LYS A 310 32.37 -15.99 5.35
N THR A 311 31.41 -15.64 6.20
CA THR A 311 31.62 -15.19 7.58
C THR A 311 31.48 -16.30 8.62
N ILE A 312 30.98 -17.46 8.22
CA ILE A 312 30.93 -18.71 9.02
C ILE A 312 32.15 -19.55 8.74
#